data_7c568f43d7cf2a50b677a6b081db4dc4
#
_entry.id   7c568f43d7cf2a50b677a6b081db4dc4
#
_cell.length_a   1.000
_cell.length_b   1.000
_cell.length_c   1.000
_cell.angle_alpha   90.00
_cell.angle_beta   90.00
_cell.angle_gamma   90.00
#
_symmetry.space_group_name_H-M   'P 1'
#
loop_
_entity.id
_entity.type
_entity.pdbx_description
1 polymer ?
#
loop_
_entity_poly.entity_id
_entity_poly.type
_entity_poly.pdbx_seq_one_letter_code
_entity_poly.pdbx_strand_id
1 'polypeptide(L)'
;MRACTRRHALALAAAATVVLAAAAPAQARPAPESLPGLGADFHWGVAASGFQSEGHAPDSNWRRYVDTHPDYDRYGDSVDFYDRYASDIALARDLGVNTYRIGIEWARVQPRPGEWSAEGFAFYDKVIAAIRAAGMRPMITLDHWVYPGWEADRGGWANPGMVEDWLANMRAVVDRYAGADPMWVTINEPFAYLLNEVRNGGLPAAEVTTMQARLAQAHNSIYDYIHTRQPGAMVTSNVAYIPAADPIVNGGMLDLIAAKLDYVGIDYYYGLSPEVAAQYGAFADNRMWQLPLQADGIYYTLRHFADRFPGKPLYIVENGMPTQNGAPRADGYTRADDLRDTVYWLQRAKADGMNVIGYNYWSLTDNYEWGSYTPRFGLYTIDVEADPALTRRPTDAVDAYRAIAHDSGVPAGYRPTRPPTTCSLVDALDSCADPVGLPG
;
A
#
# COMPACT_ATOMS: atom_id res chain seq x y z
N MET A 1 -25.26 8.88 -23.63
CA MET A 1 -24.01 8.30 -23.19
C MET A 1 -23.99 7.88 -21.69
N ARG A 2 -25.12 7.46 -21.10
CA ARG A 2 -25.16 7.02 -19.67
C ARG A 2 -25.33 5.51 -19.48
N ALA A 3 -25.21 4.71 -20.52
CA ALA A 3 -25.50 3.27 -20.47
C ALA A 3 -24.27 2.35 -20.54
N CYS A 4 -23.07 2.88 -20.79
CA CYS A 4 -21.86 2.05 -20.98
C CYS A 4 -21.07 1.83 -19.68
N THR A 5 -21.15 2.75 -18.73
CA THR A 5 -20.42 2.68 -17.45
C THR A 5 -20.99 1.67 -16.46
N ARG A 6 -22.26 1.27 -16.59
CA ARG A 6 -22.87 0.27 -15.69
C ARG A 6 -22.49 -1.18 -15.98
N ARG A 7 -21.95 -1.49 -17.16
CA ARG A 7 -21.64 -2.89 -17.54
C ARG A 7 -20.31 -3.41 -17.01
N HIS A 8 -19.35 -2.56 -16.68
CA HIS A 8 -18.06 -2.99 -16.15
C HIS A 8 -18.02 -3.11 -14.63
N ALA A 9 -18.88 -2.37 -13.91
CA ALA A 9 -19.09 -2.54 -12.47
C ALA A 9 -19.81 -3.86 -12.11
N LEU A 10 -20.58 -4.42 -13.05
CA LEU A 10 -21.30 -5.68 -12.86
C LEU A 10 -20.41 -6.93 -12.96
N ALA A 11 -19.26 -6.84 -13.59
CA ALA A 11 -18.32 -7.98 -13.69
C ALA A 11 -17.59 -8.27 -12.37
N LEU A 12 -17.35 -7.27 -11.53
CA LEU A 12 -16.79 -7.46 -10.19
C LEU A 12 -17.83 -7.91 -9.16
N ALA A 13 -19.09 -7.56 -9.36
CA ALA A 13 -20.20 -7.98 -8.48
C ALA A 13 -20.69 -9.43 -8.76
N ALA A 14 -20.42 -9.97 -9.95
CA ALA A 14 -20.86 -11.31 -10.34
C ALA A 14 -20.00 -12.44 -9.76
N ALA A 15 -18.78 -12.16 -9.27
CA ALA A 15 -17.93 -13.16 -8.63
C ALA A 15 -18.37 -13.51 -7.18
N ALA A 16 -19.27 -12.75 -6.59
CA ALA A 16 -19.71 -12.93 -5.20
C ALA A 16 -20.87 -13.92 -5.01
N THR A 17 -21.40 -14.53 -6.08
CA THR A 17 -22.46 -15.53 -5.99
C THR A 17 -21.88 -16.95 -6.02
N VAL A 18 -20.88 -17.23 -5.20
CA VAL A 18 -20.49 -18.61 -4.91
C VAL A 18 -21.43 -19.17 -3.85
N VAL A 19 -22.12 -20.22 -4.20
CA VAL A 19 -23.03 -21.00 -3.37
C VAL A 19 -22.35 -21.36 -2.05
N LEU A 20 -22.72 -20.68 -0.97
CA LEU A 20 -22.46 -21.10 0.41
C LEU A 20 -23.29 -22.35 0.69
N ALA A 21 -22.76 -23.54 0.39
CA ALA A 21 -23.25 -24.74 1.03
C ALA A 21 -22.95 -24.56 2.53
N ALA A 22 -23.99 -24.57 3.35
CA ALA A 22 -23.87 -24.44 4.80
C ALA A 22 -23.10 -25.65 5.36
N ALA A 23 -21.79 -25.58 5.36
CA ALA A 23 -20.96 -26.40 6.21
C ALA A 23 -21.19 -25.97 7.65
N ALA A 24 -21.33 -26.91 8.58
CA ALA A 24 -21.36 -26.59 10.00
C ALA A 24 -20.11 -25.77 10.33
N PRO A 25 -20.23 -24.69 11.13
CA PRO A 25 -19.08 -23.87 11.45
C PRO A 25 -17.98 -24.75 12.07
N ALA A 26 -16.79 -24.72 11.45
CA ALA A 26 -15.64 -25.42 12.00
C ALA A 26 -15.28 -24.78 13.35
N GLN A 27 -14.77 -25.60 14.26
CA GLN A 27 -14.34 -25.09 15.56
C GLN A 27 -13.10 -24.20 15.36
N ALA A 28 -13.20 -22.94 15.78
CA ALA A 28 -12.10 -22.00 15.64
C ALA A 28 -10.83 -22.48 16.34
N ARG A 29 -9.68 -22.25 15.73
CA ARG A 29 -8.38 -22.49 16.38
C ARG A 29 -8.30 -21.66 17.65
N PRO A 30 -8.03 -22.28 18.82
CA PRO A 30 -7.91 -21.55 20.06
C PRO A 30 -6.76 -20.56 19.98
N ALA A 31 -6.95 -19.37 20.55
CA ALA A 31 -5.86 -18.44 20.71
C ALA A 31 -4.94 -18.86 21.85
N PRO A 32 -3.63 -18.62 21.77
CA PRO A 32 -2.75 -18.74 22.92
C PRO A 32 -3.21 -17.77 24.02
N GLU A 33 -2.99 -18.16 25.31
CA GLU A 33 -3.37 -17.34 26.46
C GLU A 33 -2.75 -15.94 26.45
N SER A 34 -1.56 -15.82 25.85
CA SER A 34 -0.89 -14.55 25.64
C SER A 34 -0.15 -14.55 24.29
N LEU A 35 -0.12 -13.40 23.63
CA LEU A 35 0.66 -13.21 22.41
C LEU A 35 1.99 -12.54 22.75
N PRO A 36 3.12 -13.09 22.28
CA PRO A 36 4.41 -12.41 22.40
C PRO A 36 4.42 -11.16 21.51
N GLY A 37 5.28 -10.20 21.85
CA GLY A 37 5.59 -9.08 20.98
C GLY A 37 6.24 -9.54 19.66
N LEU A 38 6.23 -8.67 18.66
CA LEU A 38 6.78 -8.97 17.33
C LEU A 38 8.32 -9.03 17.29
N GLY A 39 8.99 -8.59 18.36
CA GLY A 39 10.44 -8.68 18.53
C GLY A 39 11.20 -7.44 18.09
N ALA A 40 12.47 -7.35 18.52
CA ALA A 40 13.31 -6.17 18.28
C ALA A 40 13.70 -5.96 16.81
N ASP A 41 13.74 -7.04 16.03
CA ASP A 41 14.10 -7.01 14.61
C ASP A 41 12.91 -6.70 13.70
N PHE A 42 11.72 -6.46 14.28
CA PHE A 42 10.53 -6.16 13.51
C PHE A 42 10.60 -4.74 12.92
N HIS A 43 10.25 -4.62 11.65
CA HIS A 43 10.22 -3.35 10.95
C HIS A 43 8.89 -2.63 11.20
N TRP A 44 8.92 -1.61 12.06
CA TRP A 44 7.82 -0.68 12.25
C TRP A 44 8.00 0.52 11.35
N GLY A 45 7.01 0.84 10.52
CA GLY A 45 7.19 1.90 9.55
C GLY A 45 5.95 2.74 9.27
N VAL A 46 6.19 3.82 8.55
CA VAL A 46 5.18 4.65 7.91
C VAL A 46 5.46 4.72 6.41
N ALA A 47 4.41 4.96 5.64
CA ALA A 47 4.50 5.03 4.19
C ALA A 47 3.99 6.38 3.65
N ALA A 48 4.54 6.78 2.52
CA ALA A 48 4.08 7.87 1.67
C ALA A 48 4.46 7.57 0.21
N SER A 49 3.79 8.21 -0.75
CA SER A 49 4.20 8.19 -2.15
C SER A 49 4.50 9.61 -2.65
N GLY A 50 5.32 9.72 -3.69
CA GLY A 50 5.76 11.02 -4.20
C GLY A 50 4.61 11.87 -4.68
N PHE A 51 3.90 11.46 -5.73
CA PHE A 51 2.80 12.25 -6.29
C PHE A 51 1.72 12.58 -5.26
N GLN A 52 1.37 11.65 -4.38
CA GLN A 52 0.29 11.88 -3.43
C GLN A 52 0.64 12.91 -2.34
N SER A 53 1.92 13.11 -2.01
CA SER A 53 2.30 13.93 -0.85
C SER A 53 3.26 15.09 -1.14
N GLU A 54 4.09 15.01 -2.18
CA GLU A 54 5.18 15.97 -2.36
C GLU A 54 4.71 17.38 -2.68
N GLY A 55 3.71 17.52 -3.54
CA GLY A 55 3.41 18.80 -4.15
C GLY A 55 4.37 19.17 -5.30
N HIS A 56 4.24 20.35 -5.87
CA HIS A 56 5.07 20.83 -6.98
C HIS A 56 5.24 19.77 -8.10
N ALA A 57 4.13 19.06 -8.40
CA ALA A 57 4.16 17.90 -9.28
C ALA A 57 4.62 18.26 -10.69
N PRO A 58 5.69 17.63 -11.23
CA PRO A 58 6.09 17.79 -12.61
C PRO A 58 5.02 17.29 -13.58
N ASP A 59 5.19 17.61 -14.88
CA ASP A 59 4.35 17.02 -15.93
C ASP A 59 4.50 15.49 -15.94
N SER A 60 3.39 14.82 -15.71
CA SER A 60 3.29 13.35 -15.59
C SER A 60 1.92 12.87 -16.05
N ASN A 61 1.76 11.55 -16.25
CA ASN A 61 0.46 10.95 -16.53
C ASN A 61 -0.59 11.38 -15.50
N TRP A 62 -0.31 11.25 -14.22
CA TRP A 62 -1.25 11.59 -13.15
C TRP A 62 -1.54 13.08 -13.06
N ARG A 63 -0.53 13.95 -13.26
CA ARG A 63 -0.80 15.39 -13.33
C ARG A 63 -1.78 15.71 -14.45
N ARG A 64 -1.61 15.11 -15.63
CA ARG A 64 -2.50 15.28 -16.78
C ARG A 64 -3.89 14.70 -16.53
N TYR A 65 -3.99 13.54 -15.85
CA TYR A 65 -5.30 12.96 -15.47
C TYR A 65 -6.07 13.91 -14.57
N VAL A 66 -5.43 14.46 -13.54
CA VAL A 66 -6.08 15.44 -12.64
C VAL A 66 -6.52 16.69 -13.39
N ASP A 67 -5.67 17.24 -14.25
CA ASP A 67 -5.98 18.48 -14.98
C ASP A 67 -7.11 18.29 -16.01
N THR A 68 -7.39 17.07 -16.46
CA THR A 68 -8.40 16.77 -17.49
C THR A 68 -9.66 16.11 -16.95
N HIS A 69 -9.64 15.57 -15.73
CA HIS A 69 -10.78 14.86 -15.15
C HIS A 69 -11.65 15.82 -14.32
N PRO A 70 -12.92 16.08 -14.74
CA PRO A 70 -13.76 17.11 -14.13
C PRO A 70 -14.18 16.80 -12.68
N ASP A 71 -14.15 15.53 -12.28
CA ASP A 71 -14.62 15.08 -10.97
C ASP A 71 -13.45 14.90 -9.97
N TYR A 72 -12.21 15.22 -10.37
CA TYR A 72 -11.06 15.16 -9.47
C TYR A 72 -10.86 16.49 -8.75
N ASP A 73 -10.51 16.42 -7.47
CA ASP A 73 -10.12 17.58 -6.71
C ASP A 73 -8.85 18.19 -7.31
N ARG A 74 -8.73 19.51 -7.25
CA ARG A 74 -7.53 20.19 -7.71
C ARG A 74 -6.33 19.74 -6.88
N TYR A 75 -5.26 19.28 -7.54
CA TYR A 75 -4.08 18.75 -6.86
C TYR A 75 -3.36 19.81 -5.98
N GLY A 76 -3.20 21.05 -6.49
CA GLY A 76 -2.42 22.09 -5.77
C GLY A 76 -0.99 21.65 -5.51
N ASP A 77 -0.55 21.84 -4.27
CA ASP A 77 0.75 21.36 -3.77
C ASP A 77 0.59 20.17 -2.82
N SER A 78 -0.52 19.46 -2.92
CA SER A 78 -0.84 18.35 -2.05
C SER A 78 -0.67 18.71 -0.56
N VAL A 79 0.08 17.92 0.20
CA VAL A 79 0.42 18.23 1.60
C VAL A 79 1.80 18.86 1.74
N ASP A 80 2.42 19.23 0.61
CA ASP A 80 3.67 20.01 0.57
C ASP A 80 4.86 19.30 1.27
N PHE A 81 4.96 17.97 1.07
CA PHE A 81 6.09 17.21 1.63
C PHE A 81 7.42 17.68 1.04
N TYR A 82 7.43 18.21 -0.20
CA TYR A 82 8.63 18.71 -0.85
C TYR A 82 9.38 19.76 0.01
N ASP A 83 8.65 20.69 0.59
CA ASP A 83 9.22 21.74 1.45
C ASP A 83 9.23 21.33 2.94
N ARG A 84 8.39 20.34 3.34
CA ARG A 84 8.17 19.95 4.75
C ARG A 84 8.76 18.61 5.13
N TYR A 85 9.50 17.94 4.25
CA TYR A 85 10.02 16.59 4.49
C TYR A 85 10.77 16.46 5.83
N ALA A 86 11.53 17.47 6.22
CA ALA A 86 12.33 17.41 7.45
C ALA A 86 11.44 17.38 8.72
N SER A 87 10.35 18.17 8.73
CA SER A 87 9.38 18.14 9.83
C SER A 87 8.57 16.87 9.84
N ASP A 88 8.14 16.37 8.67
CA ASP A 88 7.36 15.16 8.57
C ASP A 88 8.18 13.91 8.97
N ILE A 89 9.46 13.85 8.57
CA ILE A 89 10.38 12.81 9.02
C ILE A 89 10.60 12.87 10.55
N ALA A 90 10.63 14.06 11.13
CA ALA A 90 10.71 14.21 12.58
C ALA A 90 9.45 13.66 13.29
N LEU A 91 8.25 13.84 12.71
CA LEU A 91 7.02 13.22 13.24
C LEU A 91 7.11 11.68 13.24
N ALA A 92 7.65 11.10 12.16
CA ALA A 92 7.86 9.64 12.09
C ALA A 92 8.87 9.15 13.13
N ARG A 93 10.00 9.86 13.31
CA ARG A 93 10.97 9.55 14.37
C ARG A 93 10.31 9.59 15.75
N ASP A 94 9.47 10.57 16.01
CA ASP A 94 8.80 10.74 17.30
C ASP A 94 7.71 9.69 17.57
N LEU A 95 7.27 8.94 16.54
CA LEU A 95 6.49 7.71 16.69
C LEU A 95 7.32 6.52 17.17
N GLY A 96 8.66 6.59 17.05
CA GLY A 96 9.54 5.47 17.41
C GLY A 96 9.64 4.39 16.32
N VAL A 97 9.18 4.68 15.10
CA VAL A 97 9.30 3.73 13.97
C VAL A 97 10.73 3.67 13.45
N ASN A 98 11.10 2.54 12.84
CA ASN A 98 12.47 2.27 12.35
C ASN A 98 12.56 2.16 10.81
N THR A 99 11.44 2.33 10.11
CA THR A 99 11.36 2.28 8.64
C THR A 99 10.51 3.44 8.11
N TYR A 100 10.95 4.05 7.02
CA TYR A 100 10.20 5.09 6.33
C TYR A 100 10.13 4.79 4.84
N ARG A 101 8.93 4.53 4.31
CA ARG A 101 8.72 4.28 2.89
C ARG A 101 8.38 5.56 2.14
N ILE A 102 9.11 5.77 1.03
CA ILE A 102 8.90 6.88 0.09
C ILE A 102 8.93 6.37 -1.35
N GLY A 103 8.33 7.14 -2.27
CA GLY A 103 8.53 6.98 -3.71
C GLY A 103 9.64 7.90 -4.23
N ILE A 104 10.30 7.53 -5.32
CA ILE A 104 11.15 8.43 -6.12
C ILE A 104 10.41 8.73 -7.41
N GLU A 105 9.92 9.95 -7.56
CA GLU A 105 9.13 10.35 -8.72
C GLU A 105 9.99 10.43 -9.99
N TRP A 106 9.74 9.51 -10.93
CA TRP A 106 10.43 9.49 -12.21
C TRP A 106 10.32 10.83 -12.94
N ALA A 107 9.13 11.42 -12.99
CA ALA A 107 8.90 12.70 -13.62
C ALA A 107 9.73 13.85 -13.02
N ARG A 108 10.09 13.77 -11.72
CA ARG A 108 10.92 14.76 -11.03
C ARG A 108 12.40 14.60 -11.33
N VAL A 109 12.89 13.35 -11.35
CA VAL A 109 14.33 13.09 -11.55
C VAL A 109 14.71 13.04 -13.04
N GLN A 110 13.75 12.78 -13.95
CA GLN A 110 13.98 12.78 -15.40
C GLN A 110 12.82 13.48 -16.15
N PRO A 111 12.74 14.81 -16.09
CA PRO A 111 11.65 15.59 -16.68
C PRO A 111 11.61 15.55 -18.22
N ARG A 112 12.71 15.14 -18.85
CA ARG A 112 12.82 14.97 -20.31
C ARG A 112 13.62 13.72 -20.64
N PRO A 113 13.41 13.11 -21.84
CA PRO A 113 14.15 11.93 -22.26
C PRO A 113 15.66 12.16 -22.20
N GLY A 114 16.37 11.31 -21.43
CA GLY A 114 17.83 11.38 -21.31
C GLY A 114 18.38 12.57 -20.50
N GLU A 115 17.53 13.44 -19.95
CA GLU A 115 17.93 14.61 -19.14
C GLU A 115 17.59 14.39 -17.66
N TRP A 116 18.64 14.25 -16.85
CA TRP A 116 18.52 14.07 -15.42
C TRP A 116 18.47 15.41 -14.68
N SER A 117 17.50 15.56 -13.78
CA SER A 117 17.38 16.74 -12.93
C SER A 117 18.30 16.64 -11.71
N ALA A 118 19.35 17.45 -11.69
CA ALA A 118 20.21 17.55 -10.51
C ALA A 118 19.43 18.06 -9.28
N GLU A 119 18.46 18.97 -9.47
CA GLU A 119 17.59 19.47 -8.41
C GLU A 119 16.67 18.37 -7.87
N GLY A 120 16.04 17.59 -8.77
CA GLY A 120 15.18 16.47 -8.39
C GLY A 120 15.94 15.43 -7.56
N PHE A 121 17.14 15.05 -7.97
CA PHE A 121 17.97 14.17 -7.17
C PHE A 121 18.44 14.80 -5.86
N ALA A 122 18.81 16.09 -5.85
CA ALA A 122 19.22 16.76 -4.63
C ALA A 122 18.12 16.83 -3.57
N PHE A 123 16.86 16.89 -3.99
CA PHE A 123 15.71 16.77 -3.08
C PHE A 123 15.71 15.39 -2.40
N TYR A 124 15.73 14.30 -3.16
CA TYR A 124 15.72 12.95 -2.59
C TYR A 124 16.98 12.61 -1.79
N ASP A 125 18.14 13.17 -2.14
CA ASP A 125 19.35 13.06 -1.32
C ASP A 125 19.12 13.59 0.10
N LYS A 126 18.47 14.75 0.21
CA LYS A 126 18.15 15.37 1.50
C LYS A 126 17.12 14.53 2.27
N VAL A 127 16.09 14.03 1.57
CA VAL A 127 15.04 13.19 2.19
C VAL A 127 15.65 11.90 2.74
N ILE A 128 16.44 11.17 1.94
CA ILE A 128 17.06 9.91 2.37
C ILE A 128 18.10 10.15 3.48
N ALA A 129 18.87 11.23 3.40
CA ALA A 129 19.78 11.60 4.46
C ALA A 129 19.04 11.92 5.78
N ALA A 130 17.90 12.62 5.71
CA ALA A 130 17.07 12.93 6.88
C ALA A 130 16.46 11.68 7.51
N ILE A 131 15.94 10.74 6.70
CA ILE A 131 15.41 9.45 7.18
C ILE A 131 16.50 8.68 7.94
N ARG A 132 17.70 8.57 7.37
CA ARG A 132 18.82 7.88 8.01
C ARG A 132 19.32 8.60 9.26
N ALA A 133 19.40 9.92 9.23
CA ALA A 133 19.77 10.73 10.39
C ALA A 133 18.76 10.60 11.55
N ALA A 134 17.48 10.34 11.23
CA ALA A 134 16.44 10.04 12.20
C ALA A 134 16.50 8.58 12.74
N GLY A 135 17.48 7.78 12.33
CA GLY A 135 17.64 6.39 12.77
C GLY A 135 16.73 5.39 12.06
N MET A 136 16.08 5.79 10.98
CA MET A 136 15.18 4.93 10.21
C MET A 136 15.87 4.36 8.96
N ARG A 137 15.46 3.15 8.56
CA ARG A 137 15.84 2.55 7.29
C ARG A 137 14.91 3.06 6.18
N PRO A 138 15.43 3.56 5.05
CA PRO A 138 14.60 3.89 3.91
C PRO A 138 13.99 2.62 3.31
N MET A 139 12.70 2.68 2.90
CA MET A 139 12.10 1.76 1.97
C MET A 139 11.75 2.57 0.71
N ILE A 140 12.38 2.24 -0.41
CA ILE A 140 12.27 3.03 -1.64
C ILE A 140 11.36 2.32 -2.61
N THR A 141 10.26 3.00 -2.99
CA THR A 141 9.40 2.59 -4.09
C THR A 141 9.91 3.24 -5.38
N LEU A 142 10.25 2.42 -6.38
CA LEU A 142 10.76 2.88 -7.66
C LEU A 142 9.65 3.42 -8.56
N ASP A 143 8.48 2.75 -8.57
CA ASP A 143 7.32 3.16 -9.37
C ASP A 143 6.05 3.07 -8.53
N HIS A 144 5.39 4.21 -8.35
CA HIS A 144 4.09 4.33 -7.68
C HIS A 144 3.08 4.97 -8.63
N TRP A 145 2.89 4.33 -9.82
CA TRP A 145 1.89 4.65 -10.86
C TRP A 145 2.14 5.93 -11.67
N VAL A 146 3.28 6.58 -11.43
CA VAL A 146 3.55 7.90 -12.03
C VAL A 146 4.78 7.84 -12.93
N TYR A 147 4.57 8.23 -14.19
CA TYR A 147 5.63 8.36 -15.17
C TYR A 147 5.56 9.73 -15.85
N PRO A 148 6.69 10.24 -16.39
CA PRO A 148 6.74 11.57 -16.94
C PRO A 148 5.82 11.79 -18.14
N GLY A 149 5.37 13.02 -18.34
CA GLY A 149 4.48 13.40 -19.44
C GLY A 149 5.02 13.05 -20.83
N TRP A 150 6.34 13.08 -21.01
CA TRP A 150 6.95 12.68 -22.29
C TRP A 150 6.79 11.17 -22.58
N GLU A 151 6.69 10.30 -21.58
CA GLU A 151 6.30 8.91 -21.78
C GLU A 151 4.80 8.77 -22.09
N ALA A 152 3.95 9.58 -21.43
CA ALA A 152 2.54 9.62 -21.78
C ALA A 152 2.33 10.01 -23.25
N ASP A 153 3.11 10.97 -23.76
CA ASP A 153 3.07 11.38 -25.17
C ASP A 153 3.49 10.25 -26.14
N ARG A 154 4.28 9.29 -25.67
CA ARG A 154 4.69 8.09 -26.41
C ARG A 154 3.74 6.91 -26.30
N GLY A 155 2.70 7.03 -25.44
CA GLY A 155 1.70 6.00 -25.20
C GLY A 155 1.91 5.18 -23.92
N GLY A 156 2.77 5.63 -23.01
CA GLY A 156 2.97 5.02 -21.70
C GLY A 156 3.26 3.52 -21.77
N TRP A 157 2.62 2.73 -20.94
CA TRP A 157 2.82 1.27 -20.92
C TRP A 157 2.33 0.52 -22.17
N ALA A 158 1.59 1.15 -23.08
CA ALA A 158 1.31 0.60 -24.39
C ALA A 158 2.50 0.74 -25.36
N ASN A 159 3.45 1.64 -25.10
CA ASN A 159 4.65 1.83 -25.88
C ASN A 159 5.64 0.67 -25.70
N PRO A 160 6.13 0.02 -26.77
CA PRO A 160 7.16 -1.03 -26.66
C PRO A 160 8.48 -0.58 -26.03
N GLY A 161 8.84 0.71 -26.12
CA GLY A 161 10.06 1.29 -25.53
C GLY A 161 9.97 1.57 -24.01
N MET A 162 8.76 1.55 -23.43
CA MET A 162 8.52 1.94 -22.04
C MET A 162 9.40 1.20 -21.03
N VAL A 163 9.60 -0.11 -21.20
CA VAL A 163 10.41 -0.91 -20.28
C VAL A 163 11.88 -0.47 -20.30
N GLU A 164 12.42 -0.13 -21.47
CA GLU A 164 13.82 0.32 -21.60
C GLU A 164 14.01 1.68 -20.93
N ASP A 165 13.13 2.63 -21.20
CA ASP A 165 13.17 3.97 -20.62
C ASP A 165 12.96 3.91 -19.10
N TRP A 166 12.00 3.10 -18.60
CA TRP A 166 11.78 2.84 -17.19
C TRP A 166 13.04 2.26 -16.52
N LEU A 167 13.65 1.23 -17.12
CA LEU A 167 14.86 0.61 -16.57
C LEU A 167 16.05 1.58 -16.57
N ALA A 168 16.18 2.45 -17.56
CA ALA A 168 17.23 3.47 -17.57
C ALA A 168 17.10 4.40 -16.37
N ASN A 169 15.87 4.85 -16.05
CA ASN A 169 15.61 5.67 -14.86
C ASN A 169 15.88 4.90 -13.58
N MET A 170 15.26 3.73 -13.41
CA MET A 170 15.33 3.01 -12.13
C MET A 170 16.75 2.53 -11.81
N ARG A 171 17.56 2.23 -12.82
CA ARG A 171 19.00 1.95 -12.61
C ARG A 171 19.75 3.18 -12.07
N ALA A 172 19.46 4.38 -12.57
CA ALA A 172 20.07 5.61 -12.06
C ALA A 172 19.68 5.87 -10.59
N VAL A 173 18.41 5.59 -10.23
CA VAL A 173 17.93 5.67 -8.84
C VAL A 173 18.64 4.64 -7.95
N VAL A 174 18.74 3.38 -8.40
CA VAL A 174 19.44 2.31 -7.67
C VAL A 174 20.92 2.63 -7.50
N ASP A 175 21.61 3.07 -8.56
CA ASP A 175 23.02 3.46 -8.48
C ASP A 175 23.28 4.54 -7.45
N ARG A 176 22.32 5.48 -7.30
CA ARG A 176 22.45 6.58 -6.36
C ARG A 176 22.20 6.17 -4.92
N TYR A 177 21.21 5.30 -4.67
CA TYR A 177 20.69 5.07 -3.33
C TYR A 177 20.99 3.69 -2.74
N ALA A 178 21.53 2.74 -3.49
CA ALA A 178 21.90 1.41 -2.96
C ALA A 178 22.84 1.50 -1.75
N GLY A 179 23.76 2.50 -1.73
CA GLY A 179 24.66 2.75 -0.60
C GLY A 179 23.98 3.23 0.69
N ALA A 180 22.69 3.59 0.64
CA ALA A 180 21.89 3.90 1.82
C ALA A 180 21.26 2.65 2.47
N ASP A 181 21.50 1.47 1.91
CA ASP A 181 20.96 0.17 2.34
C ASP A 181 19.43 0.15 2.47
N PRO A 182 18.67 0.62 1.46
CA PRO A 182 17.22 0.61 1.54
C PRO A 182 16.65 -0.81 1.39
N MET A 183 15.38 -0.97 1.82
CA MET A 183 14.50 -1.99 1.25
C MET A 183 13.89 -1.44 -0.04
N TRP A 184 13.57 -2.31 -0.99
CA TRP A 184 13.09 -1.90 -2.29
C TRP A 184 11.67 -2.41 -2.58
N VAL A 185 10.83 -1.52 -3.06
CA VAL A 185 9.57 -1.84 -3.73
C VAL A 185 9.73 -1.41 -5.18
N THR A 186 9.71 -2.34 -6.10
CA THR A 186 9.98 -2.04 -7.52
C THR A 186 8.79 -1.34 -8.18
N ILE A 187 7.60 -1.93 -8.04
CA ILE A 187 6.34 -1.43 -8.59
C ILE A 187 5.27 -1.61 -7.52
N ASN A 188 4.59 -0.51 -7.17
CA ASN A 188 3.48 -0.54 -6.24
C ASN A 188 2.25 -1.12 -6.91
N GLU A 189 1.62 -2.12 -6.26
CA GLU A 189 0.31 -2.67 -6.64
C GLU A 189 0.08 -2.77 -8.16
N PRO A 190 0.78 -3.64 -8.89
CA PRO A 190 0.72 -3.67 -10.36
C PRO A 190 -0.69 -3.78 -10.94
N PHE A 191 -1.61 -4.48 -10.26
CA PHE A 191 -2.98 -4.63 -10.71
C PHE A 191 -3.79 -3.32 -10.54
N ALA A 192 -3.64 -2.65 -9.39
CA ALA A 192 -4.27 -1.35 -9.16
C ALA A 192 -3.73 -0.29 -10.13
N TYR A 193 -2.42 -0.32 -10.41
CA TYR A 193 -1.80 0.50 -11.44
C TYR A 193 -2.49 0.34 -12.79
N LEU A 194 -2.59 -0.90 -13.23
CA LEU A 194 -3.22 -1.25 -14.50
C LEU A 194 -4.68 -0.78 -14.58
N LEU A 195 -5.46 -0.97 -13.50
CA LEU A 195 -6.84 -0.50 -13.45
C LEU A 195 -6.94 1.03 -13.54
N ASN A 196 -6.05 1.75 -12.87
CA ASN A 196 -6.01 3.21 -12.91
C ASN A 196 -5.62 3.74 -14.30
N GLU A 197 -4.66 3.11 -14.96
CA GLU A 197 -4.29 3.46 -16.35
C GLU A 197 -5.46 3.29 -17.31
N VAL A 198 -6.21 2.18 -17.21
CA VAL A 198 -7.42 1.96 -18.03
C VAL A 198 -8.51 2.96 -17.69
N ARG A 199 -8.73 3.23 -16.40
CA ARG A 199 -9.78 4.15 -15.91
C ARG A 199 -9.54 5.58 -16.41
N ASN A 200 -8.29 6.04 -16.40
CA ASN A 200 -7.91 7.40 -16.79
C ASN A 200 -7.60 7.53 -18.29
N GLY A 201 -7.70 6.45 -19.05
CA GLY A 201 -7.47 6.46 -20.50
C GLY A 201 -6.00 6.46 -20.92
N GLY A 202 -5.07 6.25 -19.99
CA GLY A 202 -3.63 6.08 -20.26
C GLY A 202 -3.29 4.74 -20.89
N LEU A 203 -4.17 3.73 -20.74
CA LEU A 203 -4.00 2.41 -21.33
C LEU A 203 -5.29 1.95 -22.02
N PRO A 204 -5.25 1.58 -23.30
CA PRO A 204 -6.37 0.89 -23.94
C PRO A 204 -6.66 -0.46 -23.25
N ALA A 205 -7.93 -0.80 -23.02
CA ALA A 205 -8.30 -2.05 -22.37
C ALA A 205 -7.75 -3.32 -23.08
N ALA A 206 -7.52 -3.26 -24.38
CA ALA A 206 -6.90 -4.35 -25.13
C ALA A 206 -5.42 -4.58 -24.78
N GLU A 207 -4.74 -3.60 -24.18
CA GLU A 207 -3.32 -3.66 -23.85
C GLU A 207 -3.04 -4.10 -22.40
N VAL A 208 -4.07 -4.48 -21.64
CA VAL A 208 -3.97 -4.90 -20.24
C VAL A 208 -2.94 -6.01 -20.03
N THR A 209 -3.01 -7.08 -20.84
CA THR A 209 -2.05 -8.20 -20.75
C THR A 209 -0.64 -7.80 -21.20
N THR A 210 -0.53 -6.86 -22.13
CA THR A 210 0.75 -6.30 -22.57
C THR A 210 1.40 -5.51 -21.44
N MET A 211 0.65 -4.62 -20.79
CA MET A 211 1.17 -3.87 -19.64
C MET A 211 1.60 -4.81 -18.52
N GLN A 212 0.78 -5.81 -18.17
CA GLN A 212 1.12 -6.79 -17.16
C GLN A 212 2.45 -7.51 -17.44
N ALA A 213 2.64 -7.97 -18.68
CA ALA A 213 3.88 -8.62 -19.07
C ALA A 213 5.09 -7.68 -18.99
N ARG A 214 4.92 -6.40 -19.35
CA ARG A 214 5.96 -5.37 -19.28
C ARG A 214 6.31 -5.01 -17.83
N LEU A 215 5.32 -4.91 -16.94
CA LEU A 215 5.56 -4.69 -15.51
C LEU A 215 6.36 -5.86 -14.90
N ALA A 216 6.03 -7.10 -15.24
CA ALA A 216 6.78 -8.27 -14.80
C ALA A 216 8.22 -8.29 -15.37
N GLN A 217 8.41 -7.92 -16.64
CA GLN A 217 9.72 -7.79 -17.25
C GLN A 217 10.56 -6.71 -16.56
N ALA A 218 9.96 -5.54 -16.30
CA ALA A 218 10.59 -4.42 -15.61
C ALA A 218 11.03 -4.83 -14.20
N HIS A 219 10.12 -5.42 -13.41
CA HIS A 219 10.42 -5.94 -12.08
C HIS A 219 11.59 -6.93 -12.11
N ASN A 220 11.51 -7.97 -12.93
CA ASN A 220 12.52 -9.01 -12.98
C ASN A 220 13.90 -8.47 -13.38
N SER A 221 13.94 -7.51 -14.29
CA SER A 221 15.19 -6.90 -14.75
C SER A 221 15.81 -5.97 -13.71
N ILE A 222 14.99 -5.18 -13.02
CA ILE A 222 15.50 -4.28 -11.98
C ILE A 222 15.88 -5.03 -10.70
N TYR A 223 15.18 -6.13 -10.38
CA TYR A 223 15.55 -7.03 -9.28
C TYR A 223 16.99 -7.52 -9.43
N ASP A 224 17.33 -8.07 -10.60
CA ASP A 224 18.70 -8.53 -10.87
C ASP A 224 19.71 -7.38 -10.74
N TYR A 225 19.36 -6.21 -11.27
CA TYR A 225 20.24 -5.06 -11.19
C TYR A 225 20.47 -4.58 -9.74
N ILE A 226 19.42 -4.51 -8.93
CA ILE A 226 19.52 -4.14 -7.52
C ILE A 226 20.51 -5.07 -6.81
N HIS A 227 20.40 -6.39 -7.02
CA HIS A 227 21.29 -7.36 -6.39
C HIS A 227 22.75 -7.27 -6.87
N THR A 228 23.02 -6.67 -8.04
CA THR A 228 24.41 -6.35 -8.44
C THR A 228 24.99 -5.17 -7.67
N ARG A 229 24.15 -4.26 -7.16
CA ARG A 229 24.55 -3.05 -6.43
C ARG A 229 24.51 -3.22 -4.92
N GLN A 230 23.57 -4.03 -4.45
CA GLN A 230 23.30 -4.33 -3.05
C GLN A 230 23.03 -5.85 -2.93
N PRO A 231 24.08 -6.68 -2.80
CA PRO A 231 23.93 -8.15 -2.82
C PRO A 231 22.97 -8.70 -1.75
N GLY A 232 22.84 -8.02 -0.61
CA GLY A 232 21.92 -8.37 0.48
C GLY A 232 20.60 -7.59 0.44
N ALA A 233 20.20 -7.06 -0.71
CA ALA A 233 18.97 -6.29 -0.84
C ALA A 233 17.75 -7.11 -0.46
N MET A 234 16.75 -6.42 0.08
CA MET A 234 15.39 -6.92 0.27
C MET A 234 14.49 -6.25 -0.76
N VAL A 235 14.02 -7.01 -1.74
CA VAL A 235 13.29 -6.51 -2.92
C VAL A 235 11.93 -7.19 -3.05
N THR A 236 10.89 -6.40 -3.30
CA THR A 236 9.53 -6.87 -3.60
C THR A 236 8.88 -6.02 -4.71
N SER A 237 7.76 -6.50 -5.23
CA SER A 237 6.66 -5.71 -5.78
C SER A 237 5.46 -6.03 -4.90
N ASN A 238 4.96 -5.03 -4.14
CA ASN A 238 3.84 -5.24 -3.23
C ASN A 238 2.53 -5.40 -4.02
N VAL A 239 1.61 -6.13 -3.44
CA VAL A 239 0.34 -6.45 -4.09
C VAL A 239 -0.84 -5.95 -3.26
N ALA A 240 -1.79 -5.29 -3.93
CA ALA A 240 -3.10 -5.02 -3.37
C ALA A 240 -3.81 -6.35 -3.13
N TYR A 241 -4.20 -6.60 -1.90
CA TYR A 241 -4.94 -7.81 -1.61
C TYR A 241 -6.44 -7.55 -1.68
N ILE A 242 -7.09 -8.15 -2.68
CA ILE A 242 -8.55 -8.11 -2.84
C ILE A 242 -9.09 -9.51 -2.51
N PRO A 243 -9.84 -9.65 -1.41
CA PRO A 243 -10.38 -10.93 -0.98
C PRO A 243 -11.16 -11.65 -2.08
N ALA A 244 -11.06 -12.96 -2.13
CA ALA A 244 -11.71 -13.87 -3.09
C ALA A 244 -11.38 -13.64 -4.58
N ALA A 245 -10.65 -12.56 -4.92
CA ALA A 245 -10.25 -12.25 -6.29
C ALA A 245 -8.75 -12.39 -6.54
N ASP A 246 -7.94 -12.70 -5.53
CA ASP A 246 -6.48 -12.74 -5.62
C ASP A 246 -5.94 -13.59 -6.80
N PRO A 247 -6.46 -14.79 -7.12
CA PRO A 247 -5.99 -15.56 -8.27
C PRO A 247 -6.17 -14.81 -9.61
N ILE A 248 -7.19 -13.95 -9.72
CA ILE A 248 -7.45 -13.15 -10.92
C ILE A 248 -6.66 -11.84 -10.88
N VAL A 249 -6.62 -11.20 -9.71
CA VAL A 249 -6.01 -9.88 -9.50
C VAL A 249 -4.49 -9.96 -9.53
N ASN A 250 -3.91 -10.84 -8.73
CA ASN A 250 -2.47 -10.90 -8.54
C ASN A 250 -1.84 -12.16 -9.16
N GLY A 251 -2.63 -13.23 -9.41
CA GLY A 251 -2.12 -14.53 -9.82
C GLY A 251 -1.17 -14.44 -11.01
N GLY A 252 -1.62 -13.83 -12.09
CA GLY A 252 -0.82 -13.72 -13.31
C GLY A 252 0.47 -12.91 -13.15
N MET A 253 0.47 -11.85 -12.32
CA MET A 253 1.67 -11.05 -12.04
C MET A 253 2.62 -11.78 -11.09
N LEU A 254 2.10 -12.29 -9.96
CA LEU A 254 2.90 -12.98 -8.97
C LEU A 254 3.58 -14.23 -9.52
N ASP A 255 2.92 -14.98 -10.41
CA ASP A 255 3.51 -16.15 -11.04
C ASP A 255 4.73 -15.77 -11.91
N LEU A 256 4.68 -14.61 -12.57
CA LEU A 256 5.77 -14.12 -13.41
C LEU A 256 6.96 -13.59 -12.62
N ILE A 257 6.78 -13.17 -11.37
CA ILE A 257 7.82 -12.54 -10.54
C ILE A 257 8.21 -13.36 -9.30
N ALA A 258 7.53 -14.46 -9.02
CA ALA A 258 7.66 -15.25 -7.78
C ALA A 258 9.11 -15.62 -7.40
N ALA A 259 9.95 -15.90 -8.41
CA ALA A 259 11.36 -16.24 -8.22
C ALA A 259 12.24 -15.03 -7.85
N LYS A 260 11.71 -13.81 -8.04
CA LYS A 260 12.43 -12.55 -7.85
C LYS A 260 11.77 -11.66 -6.79
N LEU A 261 11.38 -12.28 -5.69
CA LEU A 261 10.89 -11.65 -4.47
C LEU A 261 11.78 -12.12 -3.32
N ASP A 262 12.41 -11.22 -2.59
CA ASP A 262 13.12 -11.56 -1.33
C ASP A 262 12.12 -11.65 -0.18
N TYR A 263 11.06 -10.89 -0.23
CA TYR A 263 9.91 -10.93 0.68
C TYR A 263 8.62 -10.68 -0.09
N VAL A 264 7.50 -11.10 0.45
CA VAL A 264 6.18 -10.81 -0.10
C VAL A 264 5.68 -9.52 0.52
N GLY A 265 5.57 -8.45 -0.27
CA GLY A 265 4.96 -7.18 0.12
C GLY A 265 3.46 -7.22 -0.09
N ILE A 266 2.68 -6.85 0.93
CA ILE A 266 1.23 -6.98 0.96
C ILE A 266 0.62 -5.66 1.39
N ASP A 267 -0.41 -5.23 0.66
CA ASP A 267 -1.23 -4.08 1.01
C ASP A 267 -2.63 -4.60 1.35
N TYR A 268 -3.00 -4.46 2.62
CA TYR A 268 -4.27 -4.94 3.15
C TYR A 268 -5.04 -3.79 3.80
N TYR A 269 -6.25 -3.52 3.33
CA TYR A 269 -7.09 -2.44 3.87
C TYR A 269 -8.46 -2.93 4.30
N TYR A 270 -9.11 -3.79 3.49
CA TYR A 270 -10.51 -4.13 3.64
C TYR A 270 -10.70 -5.64 3.64
N GLY A 271 -11.46 -6.13 4.61
CA GLY A 271 -11.88 -7.51 4.64
C GLY A 271 -13.21 -7.72 3.91
N LEU A 272 -13.47 -8.95 3.52
CA LEU A 272 -14.74 -9.39 2.94
C LEU A 272 -15.28 -10.59 3.72
N SER A 273 -16.51 -10.49 4.18
CA SER A 273 -17.26 -11.60 4.75
C SER A 273 -18.71 -11.55 4.25
N PRO A 274 -19.49 -12.62 4.42
CA PRO A 274 -20.91 -12.63 4.04
C PRO A 274 -21.72 -11.49 4.69
N GLU A 275 -21.37 -11.13 5.93
CA GLU A 275 -22.07 -10.10 6.70
C GLU A 275 -21.89 -8.70 6.12
N VAL A 276 -20.76 -8.44 5.46
CA VAL A 276 -20.40 -7.10 4.96
C VAL A 276 -20.39 -7.00 3.44
N ALA A 277 -20.69 -8.08 2.73
CA ALA A 277 -20.65 -8.12 1.26
C ALA A 277 -21.47 -6.99 0.59
N ALA A 278 -22.62 -6.59 1.17
CA ALA A 278 -23.45 -5.52 0.66
C ALA A 278 -22.79 -4.12 0.70
N GLN A 279 -21.78 -3.92 1.56
CA GLN A 279 -21.08 -2.64 1.71
C GLN A 279 -20.06 -2.37 0.59
N TYR A 280 -19.69 -3.41 -0.18
CA TYR A 280 -18.73 -3.26 -1.27
C TYR A 280 -19.19 -2.40 -2.44
N GLY A 281 -20.48 -2.05 -2.52
CA GLY A 281 -20.97 -1.03 -3.45
C GLY A 281 -20.27 0.34 -3.29
N ALA A 282 -19.81 0.66 -2.09
CA ALA A 282 -19.07 1.88 -1.82
C ALA A 282 -17.71 1.95 -2.57
N PHE A 283 -17.12 0.81 -2.93
CA PHE A 283 -15.87 0.76 -3.70
C PHE A 283 -16.05 1.37 -5.11
N ALA A 284 -17.18 1.06 -5.77
CA ALA A 284 -17.48 1.59 -7.09
C ALA A 284 -17.67 3.12 -7.10
N ASP A 285 -18.10 3.67 -5.95
CA ASP A 285 -18.35 5.11 -5.78
C ASP A 285 -17.14 5.85 -5.16
N ASN A 286 -16.00 5.20 -5.01
CA ASN A 286 -14.79 5.72 -4.35
C ASN A 286 -15.02 6.21 -2.91
N ARG A 287 -15.99 5.63 -2.21
CA ARG A 287 -16.31 5.96 -0.81
C ARG A 287 -15.56 5.02 0.16
N MET A 288 -14.24 5.04 0.11
CA MET A 288 -13.35 4.11 0.84
C MET A 288 -13.64 4.11 2.35
N TRP A 289 -14.00 5.24 2.95
CA TRP A 289 -14.35 5.35 4.36
C TRP A 289 -15.63 4.60 4.78
N GLN A 290 -16.42 4.12 3.81
CA GLN A 290 -17.62 3.32 4.07
C GLN A 290 -17.36 1.81 3.92
N LEU A 291 -16.18 1.43 3.47
CA LEU A 291 -15.83 0.02 3.33
C LEU A 291 -15.65 -0.63 4.70
N PRO A 292 -16.00 -1.92 4.83
CA PRO A 292 -15.85 -2.63 6.06
C PRO A 292 -14.37 -2.82 6.40
N LEU A 293 -14.00 -2.49 7.63
CA LEU A 293 -12.68 -2.76 8.18
C LEU A 293 -12.75 -4.05 8.99
N GLN A 294 -12.01 -5.06 8.57
CA GLN A 294 -11.92 -6.35 9.23
C GLN A 294 -10.45 -6.64 9.53
N ALA A 295 -10.00 -6.25 10.72
CA ALA A 295 -8.61 -6.39 11.11
C ALA A 295 -8.14 -7.86 11.14
N ASP A 296 -9.02 -8.80 11.49
CA ASP A 296 -8.73 -10.25 11.44
C ASP A 296 -8.44 -10.77 10.03
N GLY A 297 -8.91 -10.10 8.99
CA GLY A 297 -8.63 -10.45 7.60
C GLY A 297 -7.14 -10.40 7.27
N ILE A 298 -6.35 -9.56 7.96
CA ILE A 298 -4.90 -9.51 7.75
C ILE A 298 -4.20 -10.82 8.15
N TYR A 299 -4.71 -11.52 9.18
CA TYR A 299 -4.22 -12.85 9.56
C TYR A 299 -4.42 -13.85 8.42
N TYR A 300 -5.61 -13.87 7.84
CA TYR A 300 -5.94 -14.79 6.74
C TYR A 300 -5.16 -14.46 5.47
N THR A 301 -4.94 -13.16 5.20
CA THR A 301 -4.09 -12.70 4.10
C THR A 301 -2.65 -13.21 4.27
N LEU A 302 -2.09 -13.07 5.47
CA LEU A 302 -0.75 -13.56 5.78
C LEU A 302 -0.68 -15.08 5.65
N ARG A 303 -1.70 -15.83 6.10
CA ARG A 303 -1.78 -17.28 5.94
C ARG A 303 -1.80 -17.68 4.47
N HIS A 304 -2.64 -17.04 3.66
CA HIS A 304 -2.69 -17.29 2.22
C HIS A 304 -1.30 -17.13 1.56
N PHE A 305 -0.59 -16.04 1.85
CA PHE A 305 0.73 -15.82 1.28
C PHE A 305 1.82 -16.69 1.90
N ALA A 306 1.72 -17.06 3.17
CA ALA A 306 2.63 -18.02 3.80
C ALA A 306 2.52 -19.39 3.14
N ASP A 307 1.31 -19.84 2.82
CA ASP A 307 1.05 -21.11 2.15
C ASP A 307 1.52 -21.08 0.68
N ARG A 308 1.31 -19.96 -0.01
CA ARG A 308 1.75 -19.77 -1.40
C ARG A 308 3.27 -19.65 -1.55
N PHE A 309 3.94 -19.02 -0.57
CA PHE A 309 5.38 -18.76 -0.57
C PHE A 309 6.05 -19.31 0.70
N PRO A 310 6.12 -20.64 0.90
CA PRO A 310 6.61 -21.23 2.13
C PRO A 310 8.00 -20.71 2.52
N GLY A 311 8.12 -20.20 3.75
CA GLY A 311 9.36 -19.71 4.32
C GLY A 311 9.79 -18.30 3.88
N LYS A 312 9.17 -17.68 2.86
CA LYS A 312 9.46 -16.28 2.53
C LYS A 312 9.00 -15.34 3.64
N PRO A 313 9.79 -14.29 3.91
CA PRO A 313 9.34 -13.20 4.78
C PRO A 313 8.08 -12.52 4.21
N LEU A 314 7.16 -12.15 5.09
CA LEU A 314 5.94 -11.42 4.78
C LEU A 314 6.01 -10.02 5.39
N TYR A 315 5.69 -9.01 4.62
CA TYR A 315 5.70 -7.61 5.06
C TYR A 315 4.39 -6.93 4.68
N ILE A 316 3.70 -6.34 5.65
CA ILE A 316 2.57 -5.46 5.35
C ILE A 316 3.13 -4.09 4.96
N VAL A 317 3.19 -3.85 3.64
CA VAL A 317 3.80 -2.64 3.08
C VAL A 317 2.85 -1.45 3.18
N GLU A 318 1.53 -1.73 3.17
CA GLU A 318 0.50 -0.73 3.41
C GLU A 318 -0.68 -1.31 4.18
N ASN A 319 -1.13 -0.57 5.18
CA ASN A 319 -2.39 -0.78 5.88
C ASN A 319 -2.78 0.51 6.60
N GLY A 320 -4.07 0.85 6.64
CA GLY A 320 -4.55 2.03 7.33
C GLY A 320 -6.06 2.18 7.22
N MET A 321 -6.61 3.09 8.01
CA MET A 321 -8.03 3.34 8.11
C MET A 321 -8.41 4.69 7.50
N PRO A 322 -9.22 4.72 6.43
CA PRO A 322 -9.73 5.97 5.87
C PRO A 322 -10.89 6.54 6.69
N THR A 323 -10.92 7.86 6.75
CA THR A 323 -12.06 8.63 7.27
C THR A 323 -12.53 9.63 6.23
N GLN A 324 -13.79 10.06 6.30
CA GLN A 324 -14.31 11.12 5.43
C GLN A 324 -13.92 12.49 5.99
N ASN A 325 -13.02 13.20 5.32
CA ASN A 325 -12.56 14.54 5.74
C ASN A 325 -12.11 14.61 7.22
N GLY A 326 -11.54 13.52 7.75
CA GLY A 326 -11.15 13.45 9.16
C GLY A 326 -12.29 13.24 10.17
N ALA A 327 -13.54 13.11 9.70
CA ALA A 327 -14.68 12.87 10.56
C ALA A 327 -14.64 11.45 11.18
N PRO A 328 -15.13 11.25 12.41
CA PRO A 328 -15.30 9.92 12.98
C PRO A 328 -16.14 9.02 12.09
N ARG A 329 -15.80 7.74 12.03
CA ARG A 329 -16.59 6.75 11.30
C ARG A 329 -17.96 6.55 11.95
N ALA A 330 -18.97 6.30 11.13
CA ALA A 330 -20.36 6.09 11.60
C ALA A 330 -20.51 4.86 12.50
N ASP A 331 -19.61 3.87 12.36
CA ASP A 331 -19.59 2.64 13.16
C ASP A 331 -18.87 2.81 14.50
N GLY A 332 -18.34 4.00 14.80
CA GLY A 332 -17.63 4.32 16.03
C GLY A 332 -16.24 3.70 16.16
N TYR A 333 -15.78 2.95 15.15
CA TYR A 333 -14.44 2.33 15.13
C TYR A 333 -13.39 3.41 14.88
N THR A 334 -12.44 3.53 15.80
CA THR A 334 -11.42 4.57 15.74
C THR A 334 -10.16 4.08 15.01
N ARG A 335 -9.32 5.01 14.56
CA ARG A 335 -8.06 4.67 13.92
C ARG A 335 -7.09 3.98 14.89
N ALA A 336 -7.14 4.36 16.16
CA ALA A 336 -6.37 3.71 17.22
C ALA A 336 -6.85 2.27 17.47
N ASP A 337 -8.15 2.01 17.41
CA ASP A 337 -8.71 0.67 17.57
C ASP A 337 -8.31 -0.23 16.40
N ASP A 338 -8.47 0.26 15.16
CA ASP A 338 -8.09 -0.45 13.95
C ASP A 338 -6.60 -0.84 13.95
N LEU A 339 -5.74 0.10 14.33
CA LEU A 339 -4.30 -0.15 14.42
C LEU A 339 -3.95 -1.20 15.48
N ARG A 340 -4.56 -1.14 16.67
CA ARG A 340 -4.31 -2.11 17.74
C ARG A 340 -4.84 -3.50 17.37
N ASP A 341 -6.04 -3.56 16.80
CA ASP A 341 -6.65 -4.82 16.34
C ASP A 341 -5.78 -5.45 15.24
N THR A 342 -5.33 -4.65 14.27
CA THR A 342 -4.41 -5.09 13.21
C THR A 342 -3.12 -5.67 13.80
N VAL A 343 -2.48 -4.96 14.71
CA VAL A 343 -1.23 -5.43 15.34
C VAL A 343 -1.44 -6.69 16.17
N TYR A 344 -2.57 -6.84 16.84
CA TYR A 344 -2.94 -8.09 17.50
C TYR A 344 -2.92 -9.27 16.53
N TRP A 345 -3.51 -9.10 15.35
CA TRP A 345 -3.57 -10.17 14.35
C TRP A 345 -2.22 -10.45 13.68
N LEU A 346 -1.33 -9.46 13.59
CA LEU A 346 0.07 -9.68 13.19
C LEU A 346 0.83 -10.52 14.22
N GLN A 347 0.67 -10.20 15.51
CA GLN A 347 1.27 -10.98 16.60
C GLN A 347 0.71 -12.40 16.60
N ARG A 348 -0.58 -12.58 16.35
CA ARG A 348 -1.20 -13.90 16.22
C ARG A 348 -0.63 -14.68 15.03
N ALA A 349 -0.51 -14.08 13.86
CA ALA A 349 0.06 -14.70 12.68
C ALA A 349 1.50 -15.18 12.95
N LYS A 350 2.31 -14.32 13.58
CA LYS A 350 3.69 -14.67 13.94
C LYS A 350 3.76 -15.78 14.99
N ALA A 351 2.89 -15.76 15.99
CA ALA A 351 2.79 -16.82 17.00
C ALA A 351 2.37 -18.18 16.41
N ASP A 352 1.55 -18.17 15.36
CA ASP A 352 1.14 -19.34 14.60
C ASP A 352 2.20 -19.79 13.55
N GLY A 353 3.38 -19.16 13.53
CA GLY A 353 4.56 -19.59 12.74
C GLY A 353 4.74 -18.90 11.41
N MET A 354 3.93 -17.89 11.06
CA MET A 354 4.12 -17.10 9.84
C MET A 354 5.32 -16.15 9.99
N ASN A 355 6.16 -16.07 8.97
CA ASN A 355 7.37 -15.25 8.99
C ASN A 355 7.07 -13.76 8.72
N VAL A 356 6.30 -13.13 9.61
CA VAL A 356 5.97 -11.70 9.51
C VAL A 356 7.12 -10.86 10.02
N ILE A 357 7.69 -10.01 9.14
CA ILE A 357 8.90 -9.25 9.45
C ILE A 357 8.69 -7.74 9.58
N GLY A 358 7.54 -7.19 9.13
CA GLY A 358 7.33 -5.75 9.18
C GLY A 358 5.91 -5.31 8.84
N TYR A 359 5.65 -4.05 9.20
CA TYR A 359 4.38 -3.36 9.01
C TYR A 359 4.62 -1.86 8.81
N ASN A 360 4.07 -1.29 7.75
CA ASN A 360 3.99 0.15 7.55
C ASN A 360 2.54 0.60 7.63
N TYR A 361 2.32 1.68 8.37
CA TYR A 361 1.03 2.37 8.35
C TYR A 361 0.94 3.29 7.11
N TRP A 362 -0.14 3.19 6.36
CA TRP A 362 -0.52 4.12 5.31
C TRP A 362 -1.56 5.10 5.87
N SER A 363 -1.21 6.36 6.05
CA SER A 363 0.04 7.04 5.74
C SER A 363 0.47 7.91 6.93
N LEU A 364 1.68 8.47 6.88
CA LEU A 364 2.13 9.38 7.94
C LEU A 364 1.22 10.61 8.04
N THR A 365 0.97 11.26 6.90
CA THR A 365 0.06 12.40 6.76
C THR A 365 -1.07 12.06 5.81
N ASP A 366 -2.19 12.76 5.90
CA ASP A 366 -3.15 12.75 4.79
C ASP A 366 -2.44 13.13 3.49
N ASN A 367 -2.98 12.74 2.35
CA ASN A 367 -2.39 12.95 1.05
C ASN A 367 -3.48 13.05 -0.04
N TYR A 368 -3.07 13.18 -1.30
CA TYR A 368 -3.98 13.18 -2.45
C TYR A 368 -4.34 11.76 -2.85
N GLU A 369 -5.51 11.27 -2.43
CA GLU A 369 -5.96 9.90 -2.70
C GLU A 369 -6.55 9.78 -4.12
N TRP A 370 -5.65 9.76 -5.11
CA TRP A 370 -5.92 9.43 -6.51
C TRP A 370 -7.17 10.10 -7.09
N GLY A 371 -7.23 11.41 -6.93
CA GLY A 371 -8.33 12.24 -7.43
C GLY A 371 -9.10 12.97 -6.33
N SER A 372 -8.83 12.73 -5.04
CA SER A 372 -9.56 13.38 -3.95
C SER A 372 -8.76 13.58 -2.68
N TYR A 373 -9.11 14.64 -1.92
CA TYR A 373 -8.67 14.86 -0.54
C TYR A 373 -9.69 14.38 0.50
N THR A 374 -10.84 13.86 0.06
CA THR A 374 -11.91 13.40 0.95
C THR A 374 -11.52 12.15 1.77
N PRO A 375 -10.90 11.09 1.19
CA PRO A 375 -10.39 9.99 1.99
C PRO A 375 -9.13 10.44 2.73
N ARG A 376 -9.13 10.34 4.06
CA ARG A 376 -8.00 10.71 4.91
C ARG A 376 -7.51 9.51 5.69
N PHE A 377 -6.26 9.11 5.43
CA PHE A 377 -5.61 7.95 6.06
C PHE A 377 -4.57 8.35 7.11
N GLY A 378 -4.12 9.60 7.12
CA GLY A 378 -2.96 10.06 7.88
C GLY A 378 -3.03 9.76 9.38
N LEU A 379 -1.88 9.38 9.97
CA LEU A 379 -1.67 9.46 11.41
C LEU A 379 -1.79 10.92 11.86
N TYR A 380 -1.30 11.83 11.01
CA TYR A 380 -1.49 13.27 11.18
C TYR A 380 -2.44 13.76 10.08
N THR A 381 -3.62 14.23 10.50
CA THR A 381 -4.61 14.75 9.55
C THR A 381 -4.27 16.16 9.12
N ILE A 382 -4.56 16.46 7.83
CA ILE A 382 -4.32 17.76 7.21
C ILE A 382 -5.56 18.17 6.43
N ASP A 383 -6.03 19.39 6.66
CA ASP A 383 -7.13 19.96 5.88
C ASP A 383 -6.55 20.80 4.73
N VAL A 384 -6.30 20.15 3.59
CA VAL A 384 -5.68 20.82 2.42
C VAL A 384 -6.59 21.92 1.85
N GLU A 385 -7.90 21.75 1.95
CA GLU A 385 -8.86 22.68 1.37
C GLU A 385 -9.10 23.93 2.25
N ALA A 386 -9.13 23.74 3.57
CA ALA A 386 -9.52 24.81 4.49
C ALA A 386 -8.35 25.38 5.32
N ASP A 387 -7.20 24.69 5.41
CA ASP A 387 -6.04 25.13 6.19
C ASP A 387 -4.83 25.42 5.29
N PRO A 388 -4.64 26.67 4.83
CA PRO A 388 -3.50 27.03 3.99
C PRO A 388 -2.13 26.85 4.68
N ALA A 389 -2.11 26.71 6.01
CA ALA A 389 -0.89 26.39 6.75
C ALA A 389 -0.54 24.91 6.68
N LEU A 390 -1.44 24.07 6.17
CA LEU A 390 -1.28 22.62 6.08
C LEU A 390 -0.84 22.00 7.40
N THR A 391 -1.51 22.37 8.49
CA THR A 391 -1.12 21.97 9.85
C THR A 391 -1.28 20.46 10.02
N ARG A 392 -0.21 19.77 10.43
CA ARG A 392 -0.22 18.35 10.79
C ARG A 392 -0.84 18.17 12.16
N ARG A 393 -2.09 17.70 12.26
CA ARG A 393 -2.81 17.49 13.52
C ARG A 393 -2.80 16.00 13.87
N PRO A 394 -2.28 15.61 15.05
CA PRO A 394 -2.25 14.20 15.41
C PRO A 394 -3.67 13.65 15.57
N THR A 395 -3.88 12.42 15.09
CA THR A 395 -5.08 11.63 15.37
C THR A 395 -4.88 10.79 16.62
N ASP A 396 -5.92 10.09 17.05
CA ASP A 396 -5.88 9.15 18.19
C ASP A 396 -4.89 7.98 17.94
N ALA A 397 -4.59 7.66 16.68
CA ALA A 397 -3.65 6.60 16.33
C ALA A 397 -2.18 6.96 16.60
N VAL A 398 -1.83 8.25 16.71
CA VAL A 398 -0.43 8.66 16.97
C VAL A 398 0.09 8.09 18.27
N ASP A 399 -0.65 8.27 19.38
CA ASP A 399 -0.24 7.73 20.68
C ASP A 399 -0.33 6.20 20.72
N ALA A 400 -1.32 5.61 20.03
CA ALA A 400 -1.43 4.17 19.88
C ALA A 400 -0.21 3.57 19.16
N TYR A 401 0.20 4.18 18.03
CA TYR A 401 1.34 3.66 17.27
C TYR A 401 2.67 3.84 18.01
N ARG A 402 2.82 4.97 18.71
CA ARG A 402 4.01 5.20 19.55
C ARG A 402 4.15 4.12 20.63
N ALA A 403 3.06 3.79 21.32
CA ALA A 403 3.05 2.72 22.32
C ALA A 403 3.37 1.35 21.68
N ILE A 404 2.76 1.03 20.55
CA ILE A 404 2.98 -0.21 19.81
C ILE A 404 4.45 -0.34 19.36
N ALA A 405 5.03 0.70 18.79
CA ALA A 405 6.42 0.68 18.33
C ALA A 405 7.40 0.51 19.50
N HIS A 406 7.13 1.21 20.63
CA HIS A 406 7.93 1.09 21.86
C HIS A 406 7.86 -0.32 22.46
N ASP A 407 6.65 -0.90 22.57
CA ASP A 407 6.43 -2.19 23.24
C ASP A 407 6.56 -3.39 22.31
N SER A 408 6.86 -3.15 21.03
CA SER A 408 6.93 -4.16 19.95
C SER A 408 5.61 -4.94 19.77
N GLY A 409 4.48 -4.28 19.97
CA GLY A 409 3.16 -4.87 19.82
C GLY A 409 2.11 -4.31 20.75
N VAL A 410 0.94 -4.95 20.78
CA VAL A 410 -0.09 -4.68 21.78
C VAL A 410 0.15 -5.50 23.06
N PRO A 411 -0.33 -5.05 24.24
CA PRO A 411 -0.16 -5.78 25.49
C PRO A 411 -0.67 -7.22 25.43
N ALA A 412 -0.03 -8.15 26.13
CA ALA A 412 -0.38 -9.57 26.13
C ALA A 412 -1.86 -9.87 26.45
N GLY A 413 -2.49 -9.03 27.27
CA GLY A 413 -3.92 -9.13 27.61
C GLY A 413 -4.84 -8.32 26.69
N TYR A 414 -4.35 -7.74 25.61
CA TYR A 414 -5.18 -6.99 24.67
C TYR A 414 -6.22 -7.90 24.02
N ARG A 415 -7.43 -7.40 23.90
CA ARG A 415 -8.49 -8.05 23.14
C ARG A 415 -8.93 -7.12 22.02
N PRO A 416 -9.00 -7.61 20.78
CA PRO A 416 -9.53 -6.83 19.69
C PRO A 416 -10.89 -6.21 19.99
N THR A 417 -11.05 -4.98 19.59
CA THR A 417 -12.29 -4.21 19.74
C THR A 417 -13.42 -4.85 18.93
N ARG A 418 -13.07 -5.42 17.77
CA ARG A 418 -14.00 -6.17 16.94
C ARG A 418 -13.74 -7.67 17.06
N PRO A 419 -14.83 -8.47 17.22
CA PRO A 419 -14.69 -9.91 17.17
C PRO A 419 -14.22 -10.35 15.76
N PRO A 420 -13.52 -11.49 15.65
CA PRO A 420 -13.18 -12.04 14.35
C PRO A 420 -14.44 -12.43 13.58
N THR A 421 -14.35 -12.32 12.27
CA THR A 421 -15.45 -12.71 11.38
C THR A 421 -15.63 -14.22 11.35
N THR A 422 -16.85 -14.66 11.16
CA THR A 422 -17.17 -16.11 11.14
C THR A 422 -16.56 -16.81 9.94
N CYS A 423 -16.43 -16.08 8.82
CA CYS A 423 -15.90 -16.60 7.57
C CYS A 423 -15.37 -15.39 6.78
N SER A 424 -14.08 -15.16 6.85
CA SER A 424 -13.44 -14.14 6.01
C SER A 424 -13.22 -14.73 4.62
N LEU A 425 -13.79 -14.13 3.59
CA LEU A 425 -13.59 -14.56 2.20
C LEU A 425 -12.22 -14.13 1.65
N VAL A 426 -11.28 -13.86 2.53
CA VAL A 426 -9.95 -13.37 2.20
C VAL A 426 -9.09 -14.47 1.59
N ASP A 427 -9.19 -15.70 2.09
CA ASP A 427 -8.34 -16.82 1.71
C ASP A 427 -9.10 -17.97 1.00
N ALA A 428 -9.94 -17.62 0.04
CA ALA A 428 -10.64 -18.60 -0.79
C ALA A 428 -11.43 -19.66 0.00
N LEU A 429 -12.09 -19.26 1.09
CA LEU A 429 -12.91 -20.08 1.99
C LEU A 429 -12.14 -20.91 3.04
N ASP A 430 -10.80 -20.88 3.07
CA ASP A 430 -10.04 -21.61 4.09
C ASP A 430 -10.33 -21.07 5.49
N SER A 431 -10.57 -19.77 5.64
CA SER A 431 -11.03 -19.16 6.90
C SER A 431 -12.39 -19.67 7.38
N CYS A 432 -13.24 -20.15 6.46
CA CYS A 432 -14.52 -20.75 6.82
C CYS A 432 -14.33 -22.17 7.36
N ALA A 433 -13.34 -22.91 6.84
CA ALA A 433 -13.02 -24.28 7.23
C ALA A 433 -12.11 -24.32 8.46
N ASP A 434 -11.23 -23.33 8.62
CA ASP A 434 -10.24 -23.25 9.70
C ASP A 434 -10.19 -21.81 10.27
N PRO A 435 -11.26 -21.36 10.94
CA PRO A 435 -11.33 -20.03 11.52
C PRO A 435 -10.40 -19.87 12.72
N VAL A 436 -9.98 -18.64 13.01
CA VAL A 436 -9.23 -18.29 14.23
C VAL A 436 -10.13 -17.65 15.26
N GLY A 437 -9.95 -18.05 16.52
CA GLY A 437 -10.70 -17.51 17.65
C GLY A 437 -9.88 -16.54 18.50
N LEU A 438 -10.58 -15.80 19.35
CA LEU A 438 -9.98 -15.01 20.43
C LEU A 438 -9.69 -15.92 21.64
N PRO A 439 -8.79 -15.51 22.56
CA PRO A 439 -8.61 -16.17 23.82
C PRO A 439 -9.92 -16.22 24.60
N GLY A 440 -10.20 -17.33 25.25
CA GLY A 440 -11.39 -17.57 26.06
C GLY A 440 -11.47 -16.64 27.29
#